data_0ea442b6f5db9a87b3fe95f6962ce167
#
_entry.id   0ea442b6f5db9a87b3fe95f6962ce167
#
_cell.length_a   1.000
_cell.length_b   1.000
_cell.length_c   1.000
_cell.angle_alpha   90.00
_cell.angle_beta   90.00
_cell.angle_gamma   90.00
#
_symmetry.space_group_name_H-M   'P 1'
#
loop_
_entity.id
_entity.type
_entity.pdbx_description
1 polymer ?
#
loop_
_entity_poly.entity_id
_entity_poly.type
_entity_poly.pdbx_seq_one_letter_code
_entity_poly.pdbx_strand_id
1 'polypeptide(L)'
;MTSEELLSTLVKLSRIDDFFDQMELTFLIKIGDRLGLENNKVEHLIKHPTEGAFKPPKSEQDRMNILYYMLFLMKIDTVISQPEKEMVYHYGFKLGFSKPMLDDFIRLVETHKFKPIPSEKMIEVIRKYQN
;
A
#
# COMPACT_ATOMS: atom_id res chain seq x y z
N MET A 1 -11.89 -4.38 -5.68
CA MET A 1 -10.57 -4.38 -6.35
C MET A 1 -10.04 -5.81 -6.37
N THR A 2 -9.65 -6.29 -7.54
CA THR A 2 -9.05 -7.62 -7.66
C THR A 2 -7.58 -7.60 -7.23
N SER A 3 -7.01 -8.79 -7.00
CA SER A 3 -5.59 -8.91 -6.67
C SER A 3 -4.69 -8.32 -7.77
N GLU A 4 -5.04 -8.56 -9.04
CA GLU A 4 -4.30 -8.01 -10.17
C GLU A 4 -4.40 -6.49 -10.22
N GLU A 5 -5.59 -5.95 -9.98
CA GLU A 5 -5.80 -4.49 -9.95
C GLU A 5 -5.00 -3.84 -8.83
N LEU A 6 -4.96 -4.45 -7.65
CA LEU A 6 -4.18 -3.93 -6.53
C LEU A 6 -2.69 -3.91 -6.87
N LEU A 7 -2.16 -5.01 -7.38
CA LEU A 7 -0.74 -5.07 -7.76
C LEU A 7 -0.43 -4.04 -8.84
N SER A 8 -1.25 -3.95 -9.89
CA SER A 8 -1.07 -2.96 -10.95
C SER A 8 -1.08 -1.54 -10.40
N THR A 9 -1.96 -1.24 -9.45
CA THR A 9 -2.02 0.07 -8.80
C THR A 9 -0.71 0.39 -8.08
N LEU A 10 -0.18 -0.58 -7.32
CA LEU A 10 1.08 -0.39 -6.60
C LEU A 10 2.27 -0.23 -7.56
N VAL A 11 2.27 -0.98 -8.67
CA VAL A 11 3.30 -0.82 -9.71
C VAL A 11 3.28 0.59 -10.29
N LYS A 12 2.09 1.10 -10.61
CA LYS A 12 1.94 2.46 -11.15
C LYS A 12 2.39 3.51 -10.14
N LEU A 13 2.04 3.35 -8.87
CA LEU A 13 2.50 4.24 -7.79
C LEU A 13 4.02 4.26 -7.71
N SER A 14 4.65 3.09 -7.83
CA SER A 14 6.11 2.97 -7.78
C SER A 14 6.79 3.74 -8.90
N ARG A 15 6.11 3.95 -10.03
CA ARG A 15 6.67 4.58 -11.22
C ARG A 15 6.33 6.06 -11.40
N ILE A 16 5.59 6.65 -10.46
CA ILE A 16 5.16 8.06 -10.59
C ILE A 16 6.35 9.02 -10.73
N ASP A 17 7.42 8.78 -10.01
CA ASP A 17 8.61 9.66 -9.99
C ASP A 17 9.75 9.16 -10.88
N ASP A 18 9.46 8.27 -11.81
CA ASP A 18 10.42 7.64 -12.72
C ASP A 18 11.54 6.87 -12.00
N PHE A 19 11.39 6.64 -10.71
CA PHE A 19 12.35 5.90 -9.91
C PHE A 19 11.74 4.58 -9.46
N PHE A 20 12.33 3.48 -9.95
CA PHE A 20 11.89 2.13 -9.63
C PHE A 20 13.10 1.32 -9.19
N ASP A 21 13.35 1.26 -7.89
CA ASP A 21 14.54 0.62 -7.34
C ASP A 21 14.33 -0.86 -7.02
N GLN A 22 15.42 -1.52 -6.66
CA GLN A 22 15.43 -2.93 -6.34
C GLN A 22 14.58 -3.23 -5.09
N MET A 23 14.52 -2.32 -4.14
CA MET A 23 13.71 -2.47 -2.94
C MET A 23 12.22 -2.50 -3.29
N GLU A 24 11.77 -1.61 -4.17
CA GLU A 24 10.39 -1.59 -4.64
C GLU A 24 10.05 -2.87 -5.41
N LEU A 25 10.94 -3.33 -6.26
CA LEU A 25 10.76 -4.57 -7.01
C LEU A 25 10.57 -5.76 -6.06
N THR A 26 11.45 -5.90 -5.09
CA THR A 26 11.39 -6.97 -4.09
C THR A 26 10.07 -6.92 -3.31
N PHE A 27 9.64 -5.72 -2.94
CA PHE A 27 8.39 -5.49 -2.24
C PHE A 27 7.18 -5.91 -3.08
N LEU A 28 7.14 -5.52 -4.35
CA LEU A 28 6.03 -5.85 -5.25
C LEU A 28 5.95 -7.36 -5.50
N ILE A 29 7.07 -8.03 -5.63
CA ILE A 29 7.10 -9.50 -5.79
C ILE A 29 6.52 -10.16 -4.54
N LYS A 30 6.89 -9.69 -3.36
CA LYS A 30 6.39 -10.20 -2.10
C LYS A 30 4.88 -9.99 -1.96
N ILE A 31 4.38 -8.82 -2.34
CA ILE A 31 2.95 -8.52 -2.32
C ILE A 31 2.20 -9.44 -3.31
N GLY A 32 2.73 -9.60 -4.51
CA GLY A 32 2.12 -10.49 -5.51
C GLY A 32 2.01 -11.92 -5.02
N ASP A 33 3.04 -12.43 -4.37
CA ASP A 33 3.04 -13.76 -3.78
C ASP A 33 1.93 -13.91 -2.73
N ARG A 34 1.79 -12.92 -1.86
CA ARG A 34 0.75 -12.95 -0.82
C ARG A 34 -0.66 -12.80 -1.37
N LEU A 35 -0.80 -12.14 -2.51
CA LEU A 35 -2.07 -12.06 -3.21
C LEU A 35 -2.44 -13.36 -3.92
N GLY A 36 -1.54 -14.35 -3.90
CA GLY A 36 -1.76 -15.63 -4.55
C GLY A 36 -1.56 -15.61 -6.06
N LEU A 37 -0.87 -14.59 -6.58
CA LEU A 37 -0.58 -14.48 -8.00
C LEU A 37 0.66 -15.31 -8.34
N GLU A 38 0.62 -15.97 -9.50
CA GLU A 38 1.77 -16.71 -10.01
C GLU A 38 2.93 -15.77 -10.35
N ASN A 39 4.16 -16.23 -10.18
CA ASN A 39 5.35 -15.41 -10.39
C ASN A 39 5.42 -14.82 -11.81
N ASN A 40 5.07 -15.61 -12.84
CA ASN A 40 5.05 -15.10 -14.21
C ASN A 40 4.02 -13.99 -14.41
N LYS A 41 2.89 -14.07 -13.72
CA LYS A 41 1.86 -13.03 -13.76
C LYS A 41 2.35 -11.75 -13.08
N VAL A 42 3.02 -11.90 -11.92
CA VAL A 42 3.60 -10.76 -11.19
C VAL A 42 4.64 -10.06 -12.06
N GLU A 43 5.56 -10.82 -12.65
CA GLU A 43 6.58 -10.27 -13.55
C GLU A 43 5.96 -9.54 -14.74
N HIS A 44 4.93 -10.13 -15.33
CA HIS A 44 4.23 -9.51 -16.45
C HIS A 44 3.61 -8.16 -16.05
N LEU A 45 2.92 -8.12 -14.91
CA LEU A 45 2.29 -6.90 -14.42
C LEU A 45 3.32 -5.81 -14.07
N ILE A 46 4.49 -6.21 -13.56
CA ILE A 46 5.57 -5.26 -13.27
C ILE A 46 6.15 -4.67 -14.55
N LYS A 47 6.38 -5.51 -15.57
CA LYS A 47 6.94 -5.06 -16.84
C LYS A 47 5.94 -4.30 -17.71
N HIS A 48 4.67 -4.68 -17.64
CA HIS A 48 3.60 -4.12 -18.46
C HIS A 48 2.46 -3.66 -17.57
N PRO A 49 2.65 -2.59 -16.77
CA PRO A 49 1.56 -2.03 -16.00
C PRO A 49 0.46 -1.57 -16.97
N THR A 50 -0.80 -1.72 -16.58
CA THR A 50 -1.92 -1.31 -17.42
C THR A 50 -1.72 0.12 -17.91
N GLU A 51 -1.94 0.33 -19.22
CA GLU A 51 -1.66 1.61 -19.88
C GLU A 51 -2.40 2.77 -19.24
N GLY A 52 -1.72 3.91 -19.23
CA GLY A 52 -2.26 5.16 -18.72
C GLY A 52 -1.53 5.66 -17.49
N ALA A 53 -1.54 6.98 -17.30
CA ALA A 53 -0.97 7.60 -16.11
C ALA A 53 -1.76 7.18 -14.87
N PHE A 54 -1.07 6.89 -13.79
CA PHE A 54 -1.73 6.60 -12.53
C PHE A 54 -2.50 7.81 -12.04
N LYS A 55 -3.76 7.59 -11.71
CA LYS A 55 -4.59 8.62 -11.07
C LYS A 55 -5.06 8.08 -9.72
N PRO A 56 -4.63 8.67 -8.60
CA PRO A 56 -5.13 8.24 -7.30
C PRO A 56 -6.66 8.37 -7.26
N PRO A 57 -7.37 7.47 -6.57
CA PRO A 57 -8.79 7.65 -6.36
C PRO A 57 -9.09 9.00 -5.74
N LYS A 58 -10.21 9.62 -6.12
CA LYS A 58 -10.58 10.93 -5.58
C LYS A 58 -10.94 10.89 -4.11
N SER A 59 -11.57 9.81 -3.69
CA SER A 59 -12.01 9.63 -2.30
C SER A 59 -10.80 9.29 -1.42
N GLU A 60 -10.66 10.00 -0.29
CA GLU A 60 -9.63 9.67 0.71
C GLU A 60 -9.84 8.26 1.25
N GLN A 61 -11.09 7.84 1.40
CA GLN A 61 -11.40 6.51 1.89
C GLN A 61 -10.91 5.43 0.92
N ASP A 62 -11.07 5.62 -0.38
CA ASP A 62 -10.59 4.65 -1.37
C ASP A 62 -9.07 4.59 -1.39
N ARG A 63 -8.39 5.74 -1.29
CA ARG A 63 -6.93 5.78 -1.19
C ARG A 63 -6.45 5.11 0.09
N MET A 64 -7.17 5.33 1.18
CA MET A 64 -6.88 4.70 2.46
C MET A 64 -7.03 3.18 2.39
N ASN A 65 -8.04 2.69 1.68
CA ASN A 65 -8.24 1.26 1.48
C ASN A 65 -7.06 0.61 0.74
N ILE A 66 -6.49 1.30 -0.24
CA ILE A 66 -5.29 0.82 -0.92
C ILE A 66 -4.14 0.67 0.08
N LEU A 67 -3.92 1.70 0.89
CA LEU A 67 -2.87 1.68 1.91
C LEU A 67 -3.13 0.59 2.96
N TYR A 68 -4.38 0.41 3.36
CA TYR A 68 -4.77 -0.63 4.31
C TYR A 68 -4.44 -2.03 3.78
N TYR A 69 -4.82 -2.32 2.52
CA TYR A 69 -4.50 -3.61 1.93
C TYR A 69 -3.00 -3.85 1.86
N MET A 70 -2.25 -2.82 1.50
CA MET A 70 -0.80 -2.90 1.48
C MET A 70 -0.24 -3.22 2.86
N LEU A 71 -0.68 -2.51 3.88
CA LEU A 71 -0.26 -2.74 5.27
C LEU A 71 -0.65 -4.12 5.77
N PHE A 72 -1.87 -4.54 5.46
CA PHE A 72 -2.36 -5.86 5.84
C PHE A 72 -1.50 -6.97 5.24
N LEU A 73 -1.13 -6.83 3.96
CA LEU A 73 -0.30 -7.80 3.28
C LEU A 73 1.15 -7.82 3.80
N MET A 74 1.66 -6.67 4.24
CA MET A 74 3.00 -6.56 4.80
C MET A 74 3.11 -7.18 6.19
N LYS A 75 2.02 -7.18 6.93
CA LYS A 75 2.00 -7.60 8.32
C LYS A 75 1.95 -9.11 8.44
N ILE A 76 3.11 -9.74 8.36
CA ILE A 76 3.25 -11.18 8.62
C ILE A 76 3.31 -11.44 10.11
N ASP A 77 4.07 -10.59 10.83
CA ASP A 77 4.33 -10.71 12.26
C ASP A 77 3.65 -9.57 13.02
N THR A 78 3.92 -9.49 14.31
CA THR A 78 3.33 -8.47 15.18
C THR A 78 3.96 -7.09 15.04
N VAL A 79 5.13 -7.01 14.40
CA VAL A 79 5.90 -5.77 14.28
C VAL A 79 6.23 -5.50 12.82
N ILE A 80 6.00 -4.26 12.39
CA ILE A 80 6.38 -3.79 11.06
C ILE A 80 7.86 -3.38 11.12
N SER A 81 8.69 -3.99 10.28
CA SER A 81 10.11 -3.70 10.22
C SER A 81 10.37 -2.27 9.72
N GLN A 82 11.57 -1.74 9.98
CA GLN A 82 11.93 -0.41 9.50
C GLN A 82 11.86 -0.28 7.97
N PRO A 83 12.39 -1.24 7.19
CA PRO A 83 12.22 -1.17 5.73
C PRO A 83 10.76 -1.18 5.29
N GLU A 84 9.90 -1.95 5.97
CA GLU A 84 8.48 -1.98 5.67
C GLU A 84 7.81 -0.64 5.99
N LYS A 85 8.19 0.01 7.09
CA LYS A 85 7.71 1.35 7.44
C LYS A 85 8.09 2.37 6.37
N GLU A 86 9.32 2.30 5.88
CA GLU A 86 9.78 3.19 4.80
C GLU A 86 8.94 3.02 3.54
N MET A 87 8.56 1.78 3.20
CA MET A 87 7.68 1.53 2.07
C MET A 87 6.27 2.11 2.30
N VAL A 88 5.76 2.01 3.53
CA VAL A 88 4.48 2.62 3.89
C VAL A 88 4.51 4.12 3.67
N TYR A 89 5.56 4.81 4.12
CA TYR A 89 5.71 6.25 3.91
C TYR A 89 5.81 6.56 2.42
N HIS A 90 6.61 5.80 1.69
CA HIS A 90 6.80 6.00 0.26
C HIS A 90 5.48 5.97 -0.52
N TYR A 91 4.71 4.90 -0.36
CA TYR A 91 3.41 4.78 -1.03
C TYR A 91 2.37 5.72 -0.45
N GLY A 92 2.37 5.91 0.86
CA GLY A 92 1.43 6.80 1.53
C GLY A 92 1.58 8.26 1.08
N PHE A 93 2.81 8.74 0.91
CA PHE A 93 3.04 10.10 0.39
C PHE A 93 2.53 10.22 -1.03
N LYS A 94 2.74 9.21 -1.87
CA LYS A 94 2.22 9.20 -3.25
C LYS A 94 0.70 9.18 -3.29
N LEU A 95 0.06 8.64 -2.26
CA LEU A 95 -1.40 8.67 -2.12
C LEU A 95 -1.90 9.98 -1.50
N GLY A 96 -1.01 10.87 -1.12
CA GLY A 96 -1.38 12.18 -0.60
C GLY A 96 -1.50 12.27 0.92
N PHE A 97 -1.02 11.28 1.66
CA PHE A 97 -1.10 11.27 3.12
C PHE A 97 0.15 11.89 3.74
N SER A 98 -0.02 12.54 4.90
CA SER A 98 1.08 13.12 5.65
C SER A 98 1.78 12.08 6.52
N LYS A 99 3.02 12.37 6.93
CA LYS A 99 3.76 11.48 7.81
C LYS A 99 3.05 11.21 9.16
N PRO A 100 2.52 12.24 9.85
CA PRO A 100 1.79 11.97 11.10
C PRO A 100 0.60 11.03 10.93
N MET A 101 -0.13 11.16 9.83
CA MET A 101 -1.25 10.28 9.50
C MET A 101 -0.76 8.85 9.28
N LEU A 102 0.34 8.69 8.55
CA LEU A 102 0.93 7.38 8.30
C LEU A 102 1.47 6.74 9.58
N ASP A 103 2.04 7.52 10.48
CA ASP A 103 2.48 7.04 11.79
C ASP A 103 1.30 6.50 12.61
N ASP A 104 0.18 7.19 12.59
CA ASP A 104 -1.04 6.73 13.25
C ASP A 104 -1.56 5.44 12.63
N PHE A 105 -1.48 5.33 11.32
CA PHE A 105 -1.84 4.12 10.59
C PHE A 105 -0.99 2.92 10.99
N ILE A 106 0.32 3.10 11.00
CA ILE A 106 1.26 2.03 11.37
C ILE A 106 0.95 1.56 12.80
N ARG A 107 0.74 2.51 13.69
CA ARG A 107 0.40 2.21 15.08
C ARG A 107 -0.91 1.43 15.19
N LEU A 108 -1.91 1.82 14.40
CA LEU A 108 -3.21 1.15 14.37
C LEU A 108 -3.07 -0.30 13.90
N VAL A 109 -2.29 -0.53 12.83
CA VAL A 109 -2.04 -1.87 12.32
C VAL A 109 -1.31 -2.72 13.35
N GLU A 110 -0.27 -2.19 13.97
CA GLU A 110 0.51 -2.91 14.98
C GLU A 110 -0.34 -3.26 16.21
N THR A 111 -1.21 -2.34 16.62
CA THR A 111 -2.12 -2.57 17.76
C THR A 111 -3.10 -3.70 17.50
N HIS A 112 -3.62 -3.78 16.27
CA HIS A 112 -4.60 -4.81 15.91
C HIS A 112 -3.96 -6.15 15.54
N LYS A 113 -2.67 -6.19 15.36
CA LYS A 113 -1.90 -7.40 15.01
C LYS A 113 -2.57 -8.15 13.85
N PHE A 114 -2.96 -9.41 14.03
CA PHE A 114 -3.56 -10.24 12.99
C PHE A 114 -5.07 -10.06 12.83
N LYS A 115 -5.68 -9.16 13.55
CA LYS A 115 -7.13 -8.94 13.48
C LYS A 115 -7.44 -7.85 12.46
N PRO A 116 -8.54 -7.98 11.71
CA PRO A 116 -8.96 -6.90 10.82
C PRO A 116 -9.19 -5.61 11.59
N ILE A 117 -8.82 -4.49 10.97
CA ILE A 117 -9.03 -3.16 11.55
C ILE A 117 -10.46 -2.72 11.23
N PRO A 118 -11.27 -2.35 12.23
CA PRO A 118 -12.62 -1.81 11.96
C PRO A 118 -12.54 -0.56 11.09
N SER A 119 -13.47 -0.44 10.14
CA SER A 119 -13.54 0.72 9.25
C SER A 119 -13.63 2.04 10.00
N GLU A 120 -14.34 2.06 11.14
CA GLU A 120 -14.48 3.26 11.96
C GLU A 120 -13.14 3.77 12.48
N LYS A 121 -12.22 2.87 12.80
CA LYS A 121 -10.88 3.25 13.27
C LYS A 121 -10.06 3.93 12.17
N MET A 122 -10.18 3.45 10.95
CA MET A 122 -9.52 4.08 9.80
C MET A 122 -10.13 5.44 9.50
N ILE A 123 -11.46 5.54 9.58
CA ILE A 123 -12.18 6.80 9.38
C ILE A 123 -11.76 7.83 10.44
N GLU A 124 -11.59 7.42 11.70
CA GLU A 124 -11.11 8.28 12.76
C GLU A 124 -9.74 8.88 12.43
N VAL A 125 -8.82 8.07 11.90
CA VAL A 125 -7.50 8.57 11.49
C VAL A 125 -7.65 9.60 10.38
N ILE A 126 -8.49 9.34 9.37
CA ILE A 126 -8.73 10.28 8.28
C ILE A 126 -9.25 11.61 8.84
N ARG A 127 -10.28 11.55 9.69
CA ARG A 127 -10.95 12.76 10.24
C ARG A 127 -10.01 13.59 11.10
N LYS A 128 -9.11 12.95 11.83
CA LYS A 128 -8.15 13.65 12.69
C LYS A 128 -7.29 14.64 11.90
N TYR A 129 -7.00 14.34 10.64
CA TYR A 129 -6.13 15.16 9.78
C TYR A 129 -6.89 15.95 8.71
N GLN A 130 -8.19 15.91 8.73
CA GLN A 130 -9.02 16.78 7.89
C GLN A 130 -9.17 18.15 8.54
N ASN A 131 -9.06 19.18 7.73
CA ASN A 131 -9.29 20.55 8.16
C ASN A 131 -10.74 20.94 7.95
#